data_8fbad09f3e5a05ce13df09a696edd5d1
#
_entry.id   8fbad09f3e5a05ce13df09a696edd5d1
#
_cell.length_a   1.000
_cell.length_b   1.000
_cell.length_c   1.000
_cell.angle_alpha   90.00
_cell.angle_beta   90.00
_cell.angle_gamma   90.00
#
_symmetry.space_group_name_H-M   'P 1'
#
loop_
_entity.id
_entity.type
_entity.pdbx_description
1 polymer ?
#
loop_
_entity_poly.entity_id
_entity_poly.type
_entity_poly.pdbx_seq_one_letter_code
_entity_poly.pdbx_strand_id
1 'polypeptide(L)'
;MTQLKYKEETQKEEQNKLKEYPCTDTGNMERFVDQHQGYLRSLGTSKAWLVWDRTRWKPSDYAEVFKFALETIQSIKAEVEEAEDFLDAQTLQKWALTSQSEPKMRAMLNMASNHPLLVSKASFFDKQKTKLNCLNGVVDLETGQLNERTSDDLHTKVIATNFNPQAKCPNFDKFIKEVFGGDGELISWIQRAFGYSLTGSVQEQVLFICYGTGANGKSTLLETISKILGDYSTNADFEMFLSNQKSDVRVMEAVGELKGIRLALASEVDASKRFNESLVKRLTGGDTLRGTKLHMGAFQFEPQHKLWFLCNHIPFARDGSHGFWRRIKVIPFAQQFEGSSLDSSLPDKLWAEREGILAWMVRGAVTWSNELQKTNATTGLGPCKAIDQSIEEYRYDNDLSARFIEECLVRGNDFGSVGARELYTAYQSWWLDNSDEDTPTESIFSRRMEERGLKKTRTKAGVVYRGVKLIITNSPYNF
;
A
#
# COMPACT_ATOMS: atom_id res chain seq x y z
N MET A 1 -51.67 16.39 4.32
CA MET A 1 -50.91 16.84 3.13
C MET A 1 -50.66 18.36 3.09
N THR A 2 -51.54 19.21 3.67
CA THR A 2 -51.38 20.67 3.59
C THR A 2 -50.33 21.27 4.54
N GLN A 3 -50.07 20.68 5.71
CA GLN A 3 -49.07 21.19 6.67
C GLN A 3 -47.63 20.86 6.32
N LEU A 4 -47.35 19.77 5.58
CA LEU A 4 -46.01 19.43 5.09
C LEU A 4 -45.59 20.33 3.92
N LYS A 5 -46.51 20.62 3.00
CA LYS A 5 -46.25 21.58 1.91
C LYS A 5 -46.00 23.00 2.44
N TYR A 6 -46.74 23.45 3.45
CA TYR A 6 -46.52 24.76 4.06
C TYR A 6 -45.17 24.86 4.78
N LYS A 7 -44.69 23.78 5.40
CA LYS A 7 -43.32 23.74 6.00
C LYS A 7 -42.22 23.70 4.94
N GLU A 8 -42.43 23.01 3.83
CA GLU A 8 -41.46 22.97 2.73
C GLU A 8 -41.42 24.31 1.96
N GLU A 9 -42.56 24.98 1.80
CA GLU A 9 -42.62 26.31 1.18
C GLU A 9 -42.02 27.37 2.12
N THR A 10 -42.29 27.33 3.42
CA THR A 10 -41.72 28.27 4.42
C THR A 10 -40.18 28.04 4.56
N GLN A 11 -39.71 26.79 4.51
CA GLN A 11 -38.26 26.51 4.53
C GLN A 11 -37.56 26.94 3.21
N LYS A 12 -38.26 26.87 2.07
CA LYS A 12 -37.74 27.41 0.79
C LYS A 12 -37.77 28.93 0.76
N GLU A 13 -38.79 29.58 1.37
CA GLU A 13 -38.83 31.04 1.47
C GLU A 13 -37.85 31.59 2.51
N GLU A 14 -37.59 30.89 3.62
CA GLU A 14 -36.51 31.25 4.56
C GLU A 14 -35.11 31.01 3.97
N GLN A 15 -34.94 30.03 3.08
CA GLN A 15 -33.67 29.81 2.35
C GLN A 15 -33.44 30.81 1.22
N ASN A 16 -34.47 31.51 0.76
CA ASN A 16 -34.37 32.51 -0.31
C ASN A 16 -34.29 33.97 0.19
N LYS A 17 -34.32 34.22 1.51
CA LYS A 17 -33.87 35.50 2.03
C LYS A 17 -32.37 35.58 1.89
N LEU A 18 -31.93 36.48 0.99
CA LEU A 18 -30.49 36.77 0.83
C LEU A 18 -29.91 37.08 2.22
N LYS A 19 -28.93 36.30 2.59
CA LYS A 19 -28.18 36.51 3.84
C LYS A 19 -27.43 37.82 3.72
N GLU A 20 -27.78 38.81 4.54
CA GLU A 20 -27.08 40.07 4.60
C GLU A 20 -25.68 39.87 5.23
N TYR A 21 -24.66 40.23 4.53
CA TYR A 21 -23.27 40.16 5.01
C TYR A 21 -22.77 41.58 5.32
N PRO A 22 -22.12 41.80 6.47
CA PRO A 22 -21.56 43.11 6.77
C PRO A 22 -20.42 43.46 5.82
N CYS A 23 -20.26 44.79 5.56
CA CYS A 23 -19.12 45.32 4.79
C CYS A 23 -17.83 45.32 5.62
N THR A 24 -17.37 44.15 6.03
CA THR A 24 -16.19 43.91 6.86
C THR A 24 -15.40 42.69 6.33
N ASP A 25 -14.15 42.52 6.79
CA ASP A 25 -13.37 41.34 6.46
C ASP A 25 -14.04 40.05 6.93
N THR A 26 -14.74 40.08 8.07
CA THR A 26 -15.56 38.97 8.55
C THR A 26 -16.73 38.67 7.62
N GLY A 27 -17.42 39.70 7.13
CA GLY A 27 -18.50 39.52 6.15
C GLY A 27 -17.99 38.93 4.82
N ASN A 28 -16.82 39.34 4.35
CA ASN A 28 -16.21 38.70 3.18
C ASN A 28 -15.88 37.23 3.47
N MET A 29 -15.37 36.90 4.65
CA MET A 29 -15.11 35.53 5.06
C MET A 29 -16.41 34.70 5.10
N GLU A 30 -17.51 35.22 5.62
CA GLU A 30 -18.82 34.53 5.64
C GLU A 30 -19.32 34.28 4.22
N ARG A 31 -19.26 35.27 3.31
CA ARG A 31 -19.57 35.10 1.89
C ARG A 31 -18.75 33.94 1.27
N PHE A 32 -17.45 33.95 1.51
CA PHE A 32 -16.54 32.91 0.99
C PHE A 32 -16.91 31.54 1.51
N VAL A 33 -17.18 31.39 2.80
CA VAL A 33 -17.57 30.12 3.41
C VAL A 33 -18.86 29.61 2.82
N ASP A 34 -19.89 30.44 2.77
CA ASP A 34 -21.22 30.04 2.27
C ASP A 34 -21.18 29.62 0.79
N GLN A 35 -20.39 30.31 -0.02
CA GLN A 35 -20.24 29.98 -1.45
C GLN A 35 -19.42 28.72 -1.71
N HIS A 36 -18.41 28.42 -0.87
CA HIS A 36 -17.40 27.42 -1.20
C HIS A 36 -17.31 26.24 -0.22
N GLN A 37 -18.14 26.18 0.85
CA GLN A 37 -18.09 25.09 1.84
C GLN A 37 -18.30 23.68 1.25
N GLY A 38 -18.94 23.55 0.09
CA GLY A 38 -19.13 22.29 -0.63
C GLY A 38 -17.90 21.84 -1.42
N TYR A 39 -16.98 22.76 -1.71
CA TYR A 39 -15.86 22.56 -2.65
C TYR A 39 -14.47 22.77 -2.03
N LEU A 40 -14.40 23.40 -0.87
CA LEU A 40 -13.14 23.71 -0.20
C LEU A 40 -13.08 23.09 1.20
N ARG A 41 -11.87 22.63 1.56
CA ARG A 41 -11.51 22.27 2.95
C ARG A 41 -10.12 22.82 3.27
N SER A 42 -9.95 23.32 4.48
CA SER A 42 -8.66 23.71 5.02
C SER A 42 -8.16 22.64 5.99
N LEU A 43 -6.89 22.28 5.89
CA LEU A 43 -6.22 21.37 6.84
C LEU A 43 -5.64 22.12 8.06
N GLY A 44 -6.29 23.17 8.50
CA GLY A 44 -6.06 23.94 9.72
C GLY A 44 -4.57 24.18 10.06
N THR A 45 -3.96 23.23 10.75
CA THR A 45 -2.58 23.35 11.26
C THR A 45 -1.51 23.53 10.19
N SER A 46 -1.71 22.99 8.99
CA SER A 46 -0.76 23.10 7.87
C SER A 46 -1.05 24.26 6.93
N LYS A 47 -2.19 24.96 7.11
CA LYS A 47 -2.72 25.99 6.19
C LYS A 47 -2.84 25.49 4.73
N ALA A 48 -2.84 24.19 4.52
CA ALA A 48 -3.03 23.58 3.21
C ALA A 48 -4.53 23.52 2.89
N TRP A 49 -4.84 23.77 1.63
CA TRP A 49 -6.20 23.70 1.12
C TRP A 49 -6.41 22.42 0.30
N LEU A 50 -7.62 21.90 0.36
CA LEU A 50 -8.11 20.85 -0.53
C LEU A 50 -9.29 21.39 -1.32
N VAL A 51 -9.31 21.07 -2.61
CA VAL A 51 -10.40 21.39 -3.54
C VAL A 51 -11.08 20.09 -3.97
N TRP A 52 -12.39 20.09 -3.92
CA TRP A 52 -13.22 19.00 -4.45
C TRP A 52 -13.38 19.15 -5.97
N ASP A 53 -12.78 18.21 -6.73
CA ASP A 53 -12.82 18.20 -8.20
C ASP A 53 -13.98 17.36 -8.77
N ARG A 54 -14.99 17.05 -7.95
CA ARG A 54 -16.12 16.14 -8.19
C ARG A 54 -15.75 14.65 -8.22
N THR A 55 -14.46 14.33 -8.15
CA THR A 55 -13.98 12.95 -8.06
C THR A 55 -13.27 12.68 -6.73
N ARG A 56 -12.56 13.65 -6.21
CA ARG A 56 -11.78 13.56 -4.96
C ARG A 56 -11.44 14.92 -4.39
N TRP A 57 -10.96 14.94 -3.17
CA TRP A 57 -10.33 16.09 -2.54
C TRP A 57 -8.85 16.12 -2.93
N LYS A 58 -8.45 17.04 -3.78
CA LYS A 58 -7.04 17.19 -4.20
C LYS A 58 -6.38 18.35 -3.45
N PRO A 59 -5.08 18.24 -3.12
CA PRO A 59 -4.30 19.36 -2.65
C PRO A 59 -4.36 20.51 -3.67
N SER A 60 -4.59 21.72 -3.18
CA SER A 60 -4.64 22.94 -3.99
C SER A 60 -3.49 23.85 -3.64
N ASP A 61 -2.94 24.52 -4.64
CA ASP A 61 -2.00 25.61 -4.41
C ASP A 61 -2.74 26.91 -4.01
N TYR A 62 -1.97 27.86 -3.53
CA TYR A 62 -2.52 29.16 -3.12
C TYR A 62 -3.18 29.90 -4.28
N ALA A 63 -2.66 29.75 -5.50
CA ALA A 63 -3.17 30.44 -6.69
C ALA A 63 -4.57 29.95 -7.07
N GLU A 64 -4.83 28.64 -6.94
CA GLU A 64 -6.16 28.06 -7.18
C GLU A 64 -7.18 28.56 -6.14
N VAL A 65 -6.81 28.58 -4.85
CA VAL A 65 -7.68 29.10 -3.77
C VAL A 65 -7.95 30.58 -3.91
N PHE A 66 -6.96 31.32 -4.40
CA PHE A 66 -7.08 32.75 -4.64
C PHE A 66 -8.13 33.09 -5.74
N LYS A 67 -8.35 32.19 -6.70
CA LYS A 67 -9.44 32.37 -7.68
C LYS A 67 -10.81 32.34 -7.02
N PHE A 68 -11.06 31.43 -6.08
CA PHE A 68 -12.30 31.41 -5.30
C PHE A 68 -12.48 32.68 -4.47
N ALA A 69 -11.38 33.23 -3.91
CA ALA A 69 -11.42 34.50 -3.22
C ALA A 69 -11.85 35.65 -4.15
N LEU A 70 -11.31 35.66 -5.37
CA LEU A 70 -11.66 36.67 -6.37
C LEU A 70 -13.12 36.56 -6.82
N GLU A 71 -13.61 35.31 -7.03
CA GLU A 71 -15.02 35.04 -7.36
C GLU A 71 -15.94 35.58 -6.27
N THR A 72 -15.63 35.35 -4.99
CA THR A 72 -16.38 35.86 -3.86
C THR A 72 -16.41 37.39 -3.82
N ILE A 73 -15.27 38.06 -4.06
CA ILE A 73 -15.27 39.52 -4.07
C ILE A 73 -16.05 40.07 -5.28
N GLN A 74 -16.00 39.37 -6.41
CA GLN A 74 -16.77 39.77 -7.60
C GLN A 74 -18.28 39.60 -7.40
N SER A 75 -18.73 38.60 -6.60
CA SER A 75 -20.14 38.37 -6.33
C SER A 75 -20.80 39.50 -5.50
N ILE A 76 -20.03 40.32 -4.78
CA ILE A 76 -20.55 41.47 -4.07
C ILE A 76 -21.26 42.47 -5.03
N LYS A 77 -20.88 42.47 -6.32
CA LYS A 77 -21.57 43.29 -7.33
C LYS A 77 -23.03 42.89 -7.52
N ALA A 78 -23.35 41.61 -7.42
CA ALA A 78 -24.71 41.13 -7.50
C ALA A 78 -25.54 41.63 -6.27
N GLU A 79 -24.94 41.64 -5.07
CA GLU A 79 -25.56 42.19 -3.88
C GLU A 79 -25.88 43.69 -4.03
N VAL A 80 -25.06 44.45 -4.79
CA VAL A 80 -25.33 45.87 -5.09
C VAL A 80 -26.57 46.04 -5.97
N GLU A 81 -26.75 45.13 -6.95
CA GLU A 81 -27.90 45.15 -7.87
C GLU A 81 -29.24 44.78 -7.16
N GLU A 82 -29.15 44.01 -6.09
CA GLU A 82 -30.28 43.50 -5.32
C GLU A 82 -30.60 44.38 -4.08
N ALA A 83 -29.78 45.40 -3.77
CA ALA A 83 -29.97 46.26 -2.61
C ALA A 83 -31.23 47.13 -2.77
N GLU A 84 -32.11 47.07 -1.79
CA GLU A 84 -33.39 47.82 -1.78
C GLU A 84 -33.20 49.33 -1.55
N ASP A 85 -32.13 49.73 -0.81
CA ASP A 85 -31.82 51.11 -0.50
C ASP A 85 -30.58 51.62 -1.25
N PHE A 86 -30.69 52.86 -1.75
CA PHE A 86 -29.61 53.53 -2.47
C PHE A 86 -28.34 53.71 -1.63
N LEU A 87 -28.45 53.98 -0.34
CA LEU A 87 -27.30 54.13 0.57
C LEU A 87 -26.60 52.82 0.82
N ASP A 88 -27.34 51.73 0.90
CA ASP A 88 -26.81 50.36 1.02
C ASP A 88 -26.11 49.95 -0.26
N ALA A 89 -26.72 50.21 -1.43
CA ALA A 89 -26.08 49.96 -2.73
C ALA A 89 -24.74 50.73 -2.87
N GLN A 90 -24.70 52.00 -2.47
CA GLN A 90 -23.49 52.83 -2.51
C GLN A 90 -22.40 52.27 -1.55
N THR A 91 -22.80 51.83 -0.36
CA THR A 91 -21.90 51.28 0.64
C THR A 91 -21.32 49.91 0.16
N LEU A 92 -22.14 49.01 -0.40
CA LEU A 92 -21.74 47.76 -0.99
C LEU A 92 -20.82 47.98 -2.21
N GLN A 93 -21.13 48.93 -3.08
CA GLN A 93 -20.29 49.24 -4.23
C GLN A 93 -18.88 49.70 -3.81
N LYS A 94 -18.80 50.58 -2.81
CA LYS A 94 -17.52 51.04 -2.25
C LYS A 94 -16.76 49.88 -1.60
N TRP A 95 -17.46 48.98 -0.90
CA TRP A 95 -16.91 47.81 -0.27
C TRP A 95 -16.37 46.82 -1.32
N ALA A 96 -17.13 46.54 -2.39
CA ALA A 96 -16.74 45.68 -3.48
C ALA A 96 -15.41 46.15 -4.12
N LEU A 97 -15.23 47.47 -4.36
CA LEU A 97 -14.02 48.01 -4.88
C LEU A 97 -12.84 47.89 -3.89
N THR A 98 -13.07 48.20 -2.62
CA THR A 98 -12.03 48.16 -1.58
C THR A 98 -11.58 46.68 -1.31
N SER A 99 -12.49 45.74 -1.40
CA SER A 99 -12.24 44.33 -1.14
C SER A 99 -11.41 43.65 -2.23
N GLN A 100 -11.24 44.25 -3.41
CA GLN A 100 -10.37 43.74 -4.48
C GLN A 100 -8.87 43.84 -4.17
N SER A 101 -8.49 44.50 -3.07
CA SER A 101 -7.11 44.57 -2.66
C SER A 101 -6.58 43.24 -2.14
N GLU A 102 -5.33 42.89 -2.46
CA GLU A 102 -4.68 41.64 -2.02
C GLU A 102 -4.74 41.45 -0.48
N PRO A 103 -4.48 42.49 0.36
CA PRO A 103 -4.57 42.36 1.80
C PRO A 103 -5.96 41.89 2.29
N LYS A 104 -7.02 42.42 1.67
CA LYS A 104 -8.42 42.02 2.02
C LYS A 104 -8.72 40.58 1.65
N MET A 105 -8.32 40.14 0.46
CA MET A 105 -8.46 38.75 0.03
C MET A 105 -7.65 37.80 0.90
N ARG A 106 -6.43 38.16 1.29
CA ARG A 106 -5.61 37.40 2.23
C ARG A 106 -6.24 37.32 3.63
N ALA A 107 -6.80 38.42 4.14
CA ALA A 107 -7.48 38.44 5.42
C ALA A 107 -8.69 37.50 5.42
N MET A 108 -9.50 37.55 4.37
CA MET A 108 -10.65 36.66 4.15
C MET A 108 -10.23 35.18 4.17
N LEU A 109 -9.21 34.80 3.36
CA LEU A 109 -8.72 33.41 3.30
C LEU A 109 -8.11 32.94 4.63
N ASN A 110 -7.37 33.79 5.34
CA ASN A 110 -6.81 33.47 6.65
C ASN A 110 -7.90 33.18 7.70
N MET A 111 -8.97 33.96 7.71
CA MET A 111 -10.10 33.72 8.60
C MET A 111 -10.88 32.48 8.18
N ALA A 112 -11.19 32.34 6.90
CA ALA A 112 -11.91 31.20 6.33
C ALA A 112 -11.18 29.86 6.59
N SER A 113 -9.84 29.86 6.57
CA SER A 113 -9.06 28.64 6.82
C SER A 113 -9.26 28.03 8.21
N ASN A 114 -9.79 28.79 9.17
CA ASN A 114 -10.10 28.35 10.53
C ASN A 114 -11.60 28.24 10.78
N HIS A 115 -12.43 28.50 9.79
CA HIS A 115 -13.87 28.45 9.95
C HIS A 115 -14.36 27.00 10.13
N PRO A 116 -15.27 26.71 11.09
CA PRO A 116 -15.72 25.34 11.41
C PRO A 116 -16.25 24.54 10.22
N LEU A 117 -16.88 25.18 9.23
CA LEU A 117 -17.42 24.51 8.03
C LEU A 117 -16.35 24.15 7.00
N LEU A 118 -15.18 24.80 7.04
CA LEU A 118 -14.08 24.55 6.09
C LEU A 118 -12.94 23.76 6.72
N VAL A 119 -12.69 23.94 8.03
CA VAL A 119 -11.56 23.27 8.69
C VAL A 119 -11.82 21.78 8.83
N SER A 120 -10.85 20.98 8.42
CA SER A 120 -10.87 19.53 8.54
C SER A 120 -9.52 19.01 9.03
N LYS A 121 -9.53 17.88 9.74
CA LYS A 121 -8.30 17.19 10.10
C LYS A 121 -7.88 16.26 8.96
N ALA A 122 -6.60 16.25 8.63
CA ALA A 122 -6.05 15.35 7.60
C ALA A 122 -6.34 13.85 7.90
N SER A 123 -6.59 13.52 9.17
CA SER A 123 -6.94 12.16 9.60
C SER A 123 -8.40 11.77 9.29
N PHE A 124 -9.24 12.66 8.80
CA PHE A 124 -10.62 12.33 8.42
C PHE A 124 -10.71 11.79 7.00
N PHE A 125 -9.71 12.09 6.16
CA PHE A 125 -9.67 11.65 4.77
C PHE A 125 -9.19 10.21 4.65
N ASP A 126 -9.68 9.52 3.62
CA ASP A 126 -9.34 8.14 3.23
C ASP A 126 -9.50 7.09 4.34
N LYS A 127 -10.43 7.30 5.29
CA LYS A 127 -10.66 6.38 6.42
C LYS A 127 -11.37 5.09 6.04
N GLN A 128 -12.16 5.12 4.98
CA GLN A 128 -13.04 4.02 4.59
C GLN A 128 -12.22 2.91 3.92
N LYS A 129 -11.77 1.93 4.73
CA LYS A 129 -10.86 0.86 4.28
C LYS A 129 -11.49 -0.09 3.27
N THR A 130 -12.82 -0.25 3.28
CA THR A 130 -13.57 -1.15 2.38
C THR A 130 -14.25 -0.42 1.21
N LYS A 131 -14.04 0.88 1.09
CA LYS A 131 -14.55 1.67 -0.04
C LYS A 131 -13.43 2.00 -1.02
N LEU A 132 -13.76 1.94 -2.31
CA LEU A 132 -12.83 2.22 -3.40
C LEU A 132 -13.40 3.29 -4.31
N ASN A 133 -12.74 4.43 -4.37
CA ASN A 133 -13.18 5.54 -5.20
C ASN A 133 -12.72 5.35 -6.66
N CYS A 134 -13.69 5.16 -7.58
CA CYS A 134 -13.49 5.01 -9.02
C CYS A 134 -13.93 6.28 -9.76
N LEU A 135 -13.68 6.41 -11.06
CA LEU A 135 -14.08 7.61 -11.81
C LEU A 135 -15.60 7.84 -11.82
N ASN A 136 -16.39 6.78 -11.80
CA ASN A 136 -17.87 6.83 -11.90
C ASN A 136 -18.60 6.62 -10.56
N GLY A 137 -17.91 6.58 -9.41
CA GLY A 137 -18.54 6.41 -8.09
C GLY A 137 -17.65 5.70 -7.08
N VAL A 138 -18.23 5.27 -5.98
CA VAL A 138 -17.53 4.56 -4.89
C VAL A 138 -18.01 3.12 -4.84
N VAL A 139 -17.08 2.18 -5.01
CA VAL A 139 -17.35 0.74 -4.92
C VAL A 139 -17.21 0.28 -3.49
N ASP A 140 -18.22 -0.43 -3.02
CA ASP A 140 -18.17 -1.19 -1.78
C ASP A 140 -17.46 -2.53 -2.04
N LEU A 141 -16.30 -2.74 -1.44
CA LEU A 141 -15.47 -3.94 -1.66
C LEU A 141 -15.96 -5.17 -0.88
N GLU A 142 -16.94 -5.02 0.00
CA GLU A 142 -17.57 -6.14 0.72
C GLU A 142 -18.73 -6.72 -0.09
N THR A 143 -19.45 -5.86 -0.84
CA THR A 143 -20.64 -6.26 -1.62
C THR A 143 -20.41 -6.24 -3.13
N GLY A 144 -19.39 -5.51 -3.62
CA GLY A 144 -19.16 -5.27 -5.04
C GLY A 144 -20.11 -4.25 -5.67
N GLN A 145 -20.88 -3.50 -4.87
CA GLN A 145 -21.85 -2.52 -5.37
C GLN A 145 -21.18 -1.16 -5.64
N LEU A 146 -21.57 -0.52 -6.72
CA LEU A 146 -21.22 0.86 -7.05
C LEU A 146 -22.26 1.81 -6.44
N ASN A 147 -21.79 2.79 -5.68
CA ASN A 147 -22.61 3.82 -5.06
C ASN A 147 -22.25 5.20 -5.63
N GLU A 148 -23.20 6.12 -5.56
CA GLU A 148 -22.90 7.53 -5.86
C GLU A 148 -21.87 8.08 -4.89
N ARG A 149 -21.01 8.94 -5.42
CA ARG A 149 -19.97 9.62 -4.64
C ARG A 149 -20.43 11.00 -4.22
N THR A 150 -20.09 11.36 -2.98
CA THR A 150 -20.30 12.68 -2.42
C THR A 150 -18.98 13.30 -1.94
N SER A 151 -18.96 14.61 -1.71
CA SER A 151 -17.82 15.29 -1.09
C SER A 151 -17.59 14.82 0.36
N ASP A 152 -18.63 14.31 1.03
CA ASP A 152 -18.57 13.83 2.41
C ASP A 152 -17.91 12.44 2.55
N ASP A 153 -17.68 11.74 1.44
CA ASP A 153 -16.91 10.50 1.43
C ASP A 153 -15.42 10.74 1.75
N LEU A 154 -14.95 11.98 1.65
CA LEU A 154 -13.61 12.45 2.01
C LEU A 154 -12.46 11.66 1.35
N HIS A 155 -12.64 11.21 0.12
CA HIS A 155 -11.59 10.56 -0.64
C HIS A 155 -10.59 11.56 -1.21
N THR A 156 -9.29 11.33 -1.02
CA THR A 156 -8.22 12.10 -1.68
C THR A 156 -7.62 11.38 -2.88
N LYS A 157 -8.02 10.15 -3.11
CA LYS A 157 -7.49 9.26 -4.15
C LYS A 157 -8.61 8.74 -5.03
N VAL A 158 -8.28 8.43 -6.29
CA VAL A 158 -9.23 7.86 -7.26
C VAL A 158 -8.52 6.82 -8.13
N ILE A 159 -9.21 5.75 -8.45
CA ILE A 159 -8.77 4.76 -9.46
C ILE A 159 -8.86 5.38 -10.85
N ALA A 160 -7.90 5.05 -11.72
CA ALA A 160 -7.77 5.62 -13.07
C ALA A 160 -8.79 5.06 -14.09
N THR A 161 -9.88 4.42 -13.64
CA THR A 161 -10.90 3.82 -14.51
C THR A 161 -12.30 3.83 -13.87
N ASN A 162 -13.33 3.63 -14.69
CA ASN A 162 -14.68 3.34 -14.21
C ASN A 162 -14.77 1.92 -13.68
N PHE A 163 -15.68 1.70 -12.76
CA PHE A 163 -16.08 0.37 -12.35
C PHE A 163 -17.34 -0.04 -13.11
N ASN A 164 -17.25 -1.19 -13.81
CA ASN A 164 -18.36 -1.84 -14.47
C ASN A 164 -18.35 -3.33 -14.10
N PRO A 165 -19.28 -3.81 -13.26
CA PRO A 165 -19.27 -5.19 -12.78
C PRO A 165 -19.49 -6.22 -13.91
N GLN A 166 -20.06 -5.81 -15.05
CA GLN A 166 -20.33 -6.66 -16.23
C GLN A 166 -19.19 -6.64 -17.25
N ALA A 167 -18.19 -5.79 -17.08
CA ALA A 167 -17.07 -5.71 -18.01
C ALA A 167 -16.28 -7.02 -18.06
N LYS A 168 -15.90 -7.42 -19.26
CA LYS A 168 -15.11 -8.64 -19.54
C LYS A 168 -13.65 -8.28 -19.79
N CYS A 169 -12.76 -9.25 -19.55
CA CYS A 169 -11.32 -9.10 -19.76
C CYS A 169 -10.70 -10.38 -20.39
N PRO A 170 -11.11 -10.77 -21.60
CA PRO A 170 -10.70 -12.05 -22.19
C PRO A 170 -9.20 -12.16 -22.44
N ASN A 171 -8.51 -11.06 -22.81
CA ASN A 171 -7.04 -11.06 -22.94
C ASN A 171 -6.36 -11.23 -21.58
N PHE A 172 -6.88 -10.58 -20.55
CA PHE A 172 -6.38 -10.76 -19.19
C PHE A 172 -6.65 -12.16 -18.66
N ASP A 173 -7.84 -12.72 -18.87
CA ASP A 173 -8.18 -14.09 -18.46
C ASP A 173 -7.26 -15.13 -19.13
N LYS A 174 -6.93 -14.93 -20.42
CA LYS A 174 -5.95 -15.74 -21.14
C LYS A 174 -4.56 -15.57 -20.54
N PHE A 175 -4.11 -14.34 -20.37
CA PHE A 175 -2.79 -13.99 -19.84
C PHE A 175 -2.56 -14.59 -18.45
N ILE A 176 -3.52 -14.46 -17.52
CA ILE A 176 -3.43 -15.03 -16.17
C ILE A 176 -3.31 -16.56 -16.19
N LYS A 177 -4.09 -17.21 -17.08
CA LYS A 177 -3.99 -18.68 -17.25
C LYS A 177 -2.63 -19.10 -17.77
N GLU A 178 -2.08 -18.39 -18.74
CA GLU A 178 -0.75 -18.69 -19.29
C GLU A 178 0.33 -18.47 -18.25
N VAL A 179 0.33 -17.35 -17.53
CA VAL A 179 1.33 -17.00 -16.51
C VAL A 179 1.37 -18.01 -15.38
N PHE A 180 0.21 -18.52 -14.94
CA PHE A 180 0.13 -19.47 -13.85
C PHE A 180 -0.13 -20.92 -14.31
N GLY A 181 0.18 -21.23 -15.56
CA GLY A 181 0.11 -22.60 -16.10
C GLY A 181 -1.28 -23.25 -16.00
N GLY A 182 -2.35 -22.45 -15.92
CA GLY A 182 -3.72 -22.95 -15.76
C GLY A 182 -4.09 -23.45 -14.36
N ASP A 183 -3.24 -23.22 -13.35
CA ASP A 183 -3.52 -23.59 -11.96
C ASP A 183 -4.68 -22.73 -11.41
N GLY A 184 -5.87 -23.31 -11.37
CA GLY A 184 -7.10 -22.65 -10.94
C GLY A 184 -7.10 -22.27 -9.45
N GLU A 185 -6.44 -23.06 -8.58
CA GLU A 185 -6.29 -22.75 -7.15
C GLU A 185 -5.43 -21.51 -6.96
N LEU A 186 -4.27 -21.47 -7.60
CA LEU A 186 -3.34 -20.33 -7.56
C LEU A 186 -3.99 -19.08 -8.17
N ILE A 187 -4.65 -19.17 -9.32
CA ILE A 187 -5.34 -18.04 -9.97
C ILE A 187 -6.41 -17.47 -9.05
N SER A 188 -7.22 -18.31 -8.40
CA SER A 188 -8.25 -17.88 -7.45
C SER A 188 -7.66 -17.24 -6.21
N TRP A 189 -6.54 -17.76 -5.71
CA TRP A 189 -5.82 -17.18 -4.58
C TRP A 189 -5.26 -15.79 -4.94
N ILE A 190 -4.65 -15.64 -6.11
CA ILE A 190 -4.12 -14.37 -6.63
C ILE A 190 -5.25 -13.35 -6.83
N GLN A 191 -6.41 -13.79 -7.30
CA GLN A 191 -7.59 -12.93 -7.40
C GLN A 191 -7.97 -12.34 -6.03
N ARG A 192 -8.00 -13.17 -4.97
CA ARG A 192 -8.24 -12.70 -3.60
C ARG A 192 -7.13 -11.77 -3.11
N ALA A 193 -5.85 -12.07 -3.43
CA ALA A 193 -4.72 -11.24 -3.03
C ALA A 193 -4.76 -9.84 -3.66
N PHE A 194 -5.09 -9.72 -4.95
CA PHE A 194 -5.33 -8.43 -5.58
C PHE A 194 -6.61 -7.77 -5.08
N GLY A 195 -7.66 -8.54 -4.83
CA GLY A 195 -8.89 -8.03 -4.22
C GLY A 195 -8.63 -7.44 -2.83
N TYR A 196 -7.91 -8.16 -1.97
CA TYR A 196 -7.43 -7.65 -0.68
C TYR A 196 -6.59 -6.38 -0.85
N SER A 197 -5.77 -6.32 -1.90
CA SER A 197 -4.94 -5.16 -2.20
C SER A 197 -5.75 -3.93 -2.64
N LEU A 198 -7.01 -4.07 -3.07
CA LEU A 198 -7.93 -2.96 -3.26
C LEU A 198 -8.40 -2.33 -1.95
N THR A 199 -8.41 -3.08 -0.85
CA THR A 199 -8.86 -2.58 0.45
C THR A 199 -7.79 -1.75 1.15
N GLY A 200 -8.17 -0.97 2.15
CA GLY A 200 -7.24 -0.35 3.11
C GLY A 200 -6.95 -1.24 4.33
N SER A 201 -7.43 -2.48 4.37
CA SER A 201 -7.16 -3.42 5.45
C SER A 201 -5.73 -3.95 5.39
N VAL A 202 -5.08 -4.11 6.54
CA VAL A 202 -3.76 -4.72 6.68
C VAL A 202 -3.79 -5.95 7.59
N GLN A 203 -4.98 -6.51 7.84
CA GLN A 203 -5.17 -7.59 8.83
C GLN A 203 -4.48 -8.90 8.48
N GLU A 204 -4.24 -9.20 7.19
CA GLU A 204 -3.46 -10.36 6.77
C GLU A 204 -1.97 -10.24 7.18
N GLN A 205 -1.48 -9.01 7.35
CA GLN A 205 -0.10 -8.70 7.72
C GLN A 205 0.93 -9.36 6.78
N VAL A 206 0.71 -9.33 5.49
CA VAL A 206 1.52 -10.07 4.50
C VAL A 206 2.35 -9.16 3.60
N LEU A 207 3.45 -9.72 3.10
CA LEU A 207 4.29 -9.26 2.02
C LEU A 207 4.17 -10.26 0.88
N PHE A 208 3.79 -9.81 -0.30
CA PHE A 208 3.73 -10.63 -1.52
C PHE A 208 5.05 -10.52 -2.29
N ILE A 209 5.65 -11.65 -2.61
CA ILE A 209 6.89 -11.75 -3.38
C ILE A 209 6.60 -12.51 -4.67
N CYS A 210 6.58 -11.81 -5.79
CA CYS A 210 6.48 -12.40 -7.12
C CYS A 210 7.86 -12.87 -7.55
N TYR A 211 8.09 -14.18 -7.56
CA TYR A 211 9.39 -14.80 -7.81
C TYR A 211 9.44 -15.53 -9.15
N GLY A 212 10.56 -15.40 -9.86
CA GLY A 212 10.82 -16.13 -11.11
C GLY A 212 11.93 -15.49 -11.95
N THR A 213 12.57 -16.25 -12.83
CA THR A 213 13.86 -15.98 -13.51
C THR A 213 13.83 -14.98 -14.67
N GLY A 214 12.74 -14.25 -14.89
CA GLY A 214 12.59 -13.29 -16.00
C GLY A 214 11.68 -13.80 -17.12
N ALA A 215 11.23 -12.90 -18.00
CA ALA A 215 10.34 -13.17 -19.15
C ALA A 215 9.10 -14.02 -18.80
N ASN A 216 8.50 -13.81 -17.62
CA ASN A 216 7.45 -14.64 -17.03
C ASN A 216 6.16 -13.89 -16.72
N GLY A 217 6.03 -12.66 -17.21
CA GLY A 217 4.81 -11.86 -17.07
C GLY A 217 4.65 -11.10 -15.73
N LYS A 218 5.61 -11.21 -14.78
CA LYS A 218 5.54 -10.48 -13.48
C LYS A 218 5.32 -8.98 -13.66
N SER A 219 6.24 -8.32 -14.38
CA SER A 219 6.19 -6.86 -14.60
C SER A 219 4.92 -6.46 -15.32
N THR A 220 4.56 -7.16 -16.40
CA THR A 220 3.33 -6.89 -17.15
C THR A 220 2.09 -6.94 -16.28
N LEU A 221 1.97 -7.95 -15.40
CA LEU A 221 0.84 -8.10 -14.49
C LEU A 221 0.81 -6.94 -13.48
N LEU A 222 1.89 -6.72 -12.74
CA LEU A 222 1.91 -5.77 -11.64
C LEU A 222 1.85 -4.31 -12.13
N GLU A 223 2.49 -3.98 -13.24
CA GLU A 223 2.41 -2.65 -13.85
C GLU A 223 0.99 -2.36 -14.37
N THR A 224 0.32 -3.36 -14.98
CA THR A 224 -1.08 -3.21 -15.39
C THR A 224 -1.98 -2.93 -14.19
N ILE A 225 -1.86 -3.71 -13.12
CA ILE A 225 -2.63 -3.52 -11.88
C ILE A 225 -2.32 -2.15 -11.25
N SER A 226 -1.04 -1.78 -11.15
CA SER A 226 -0.61 -0.47 -10.62
C SER A 226 -1.21 0.69 -11.41
N LYS A 227 -1.17 0.62 -12.73
CA LYS A 227 -1.74 1.63 -13.63
C LYS A 227 -3.26 1.76 -13.45
N ILE A 228 -3.97 0.65 -13.25
CA ILE A 228 -5.41 0.66 -12.97
C ILE A 228 -5.70 1.32 -11.63
N LEU A 229 -4.93 1.00 -10.58
CA LEU A 229 -5.12 1.56 -9.25
C LEU A 229 -4.83 3.07 -9.18
N GLY A 230 -4.09 3.63 -10.12
CA GLY A 230 -3.83 5.07 -10.19
C GLY A 230 -3.29 5.62 -8.87
N ASP A 231 -3.99 6.58 -8.25
CA ASP A 231 -3.54 7.22 -7.01
C ASP A 231 -3.38 6.26 -5.81
N TYR A 232 -3.99 5.08 -5.84
CA TYR A 232 -3.87 4.09 -4.78
C TYR A 232 -2.63 3.21 -4.89
N SER A 233 -1.83 3.37 -5.96
CA SER A 233 -0.57 2.64 -6.17
C SER A 233 0.64 3.56 -6.15
N THR A 234 1.79 3.02 -5.76
CA THR A 234 3.09 3.70 -5.85
C THR A 234 4.21 2.70 -6.07
N ASN A 235 5.32 3.18 -6.64
CA ASN A 235 6.57 2.43 -6.65
C ASN A 235 7.37 2.82 -5.40
N ALA A 236 7.72 1.82 -4.60
CA ALA A 236 8.56 1.98 -3.43
C ALA A 236 10.00 1.63 -3.77
N ASP A 237 10.96 2.34 -3.18
CA ASP A 237 12.37 2.00 -3.31
C ASP A 237 12.63 0.67 -2.59
N PHE A 238 13.02 -0.37 -3.36
CA PHE A 238 13.30 -1.69 -2.82
C PHE A 238 14.44 -1.67 -1.78
N GLU A 239 15.42 -0.79 -1.96
CA GLU A 239 16.56 -0.68 -1.04
C GLU A 239 16.15 -0.34 0.39
N MET A 240 15.03 0.36 0.61
CA MET A 240 14.56 0.65 1.97
C MET A 240 14.25 -0.62 2.76
N PHE A 241 13.91 -1.73 2.11
CA PHE A 241 13.58 -3.00 2.74
C PHE A 241 14.79 -3.89 3.06
N LEU A 242 15.99 -3.43 2.71
CA LEU A 242 17.22 -4.19 2.87
C LEU A 242 17.99 -3.77 4.13
N SER A 243 18.77 -4.72 4.67
CA SER A 243 19.64 -4.48 5.81
C SER A 243 20.84 -3.64 5.41
N ASN A 244 21.29 -2.63 5.79
CA ASN A 244 22.44 -1.75 5.46
C ASN A 244 22.03 -0.37 4.91
N GLN A 245 20.84 0.07 5.15
CA GLN A 245 20.41 1.43 4.84
C GLN A 245 21.18 2.45 5.71
N LYS A 246 21.78 3.42 5.05
CA LYS A 246 22.69 4.41 5.68
C LYS A 246 21.98 5.64 6.26
N SER A 247 20.65 5.80 6.09
CA SER A 247 19.96 7.02 6.52
C SER A 247 18.51 6.78 6.92
N ASP A 248 18.23 6.93 8.22
CA ASP A 248 16.87 6.88 8.77
C ASP A 248 15.94 7.93 8.14
N VAL A 249 16.48 9.06 7.67
CA VAL A 249 15.70 10.13 7.05
C VAL A 249 15.06 9.67 5.73
N ARG A 250 15.85 9.04 4.84
CA ARG A 250 15.33 8.51 3.56
C ARG A 250 14.26 7.43 3.77
N VAL A 251 14.47 6.57 4.77
CA VAL A 251 13.45 5.56 5.12
C VAL A 251 12.16 6.23 5.61
N MET A 252 12.26 7.29 6.42
CA MET A 252 11.08 8.02 6.90
C MET A 252 10.35 8.76 5.76
N GLU A 253 11.05 9.29 4.78
CA GLU A 253 10.46 9.91 3.58
C GLU A 253 9.72 8.86 2.75
N ALA A 254 10.38 7.75 2.42
CA ALA A 254 9.76 6.65 1.68
C ALA A 254 8.55 6.06 2.41
N VAL A 255 8.61 5.91 3.74
CA VAL A 255 7.44 5.52 4.56
C VAL A 255 6.34 6.57 4.46
N GLY A 256 6.68 7.86 4.42
CA GLY A 256 5.71 8.94 4.28
C GLY A 256 4.92 8.90 2.96
N GLU A 257 5.53 8.39 1.89
CA GLU A 257 4.88 8.22 0.58
C GLU A 257 3.82 7.11 0.58
N LEU A 258 3.89 6.16 1.52
CA LEU A 258 2.92 5.07 1.66
C LEU A 258 1.57 5.52 2.25
N LYS A 259 1.44 6.77 2.71
CA LYS A 259 0.17 7.26 3.28
C LYS A 259 -0.96 7.21 2.25
N GLY A 260 -2.02 6.45 2.59
CA GLY A 260 -3.22 6.27 1.75
C GLY A 260 -2.98 5.42 0.50
N ILE A 261 -1.78 4.86 0.32
CA ILE A 261 -1.48 3.87 -0.72
C ILE A 261 -2.08 2.52 -0.33
N ARG A 262 -2.59 1.78 -1.29
CA ARG A 262 -3.13 0.42 -1.11
C ARG A 262 -2.22 -0.65 -1.70
N LEU A 263 -1.51 -0.33 -2.79
CA LEU A 263 -0.56 -1.23 -3.43
C LEU A 263 0.77 -0.50 -3.61
N ALA A 264 1.82 -0.98 -2.96
CA ALA A 264 3.18 -0.49 -3.11
C ALA A 264 4.03 -1.56 -3.81
N LEU A 265 4.51 -1.24 -5.01
CA LEU A 265 5.39 -2.10 -5.80
C LEU A 265 6.83 -1.79 -5.46
N ALA A 266 7.66 -2.81 -5.31
CA ALA A 266 9.09 -2.67 -5.23
C ALA A 266 9.78 -3.73 -6.10
N SER A 267 10.69 -3.29 -6.96
CA SER A 267 11.42 -4.18 -7.86
C SER A 267 12.85 -4.33 -7.39
N GLU A 268 13.34 -5.58 -7.36
CA GLU A 268 14.71 -5.90 -7.02
C GLU A 268 15.68 -5.39 -8.08
N VAL A 269 16.82 -4.85 -7.63
CA VAL A 269 17.88 -4.35 -8.49
C VAL A 269 19.13 -5.24 -8.45
N ASP A 270 19.39 -5.97 -7.33
CA ASP A 270 20.59 -6.78 -7.14
C ASP A 270 20.34 -8.09 -6.38
N ALA A 271 20.98 -9.18 -6.82
CA ALA A 271 21.11 -10.43 -6.07
C ALA A 271 22.03 -10.23 -4.84
N SER A 272 21.86 -11.00 -3.77
CA SER A 272 22.72 -11.08 -2.57
C SER A 272 22.46 -10.09 -1.42
N LYS A 273 21.30 -9.41 -1.38
CA LYS A 273 20.96 -8.52 -0.24
C LYS A 273 20.05 -9.23 0.77
N ARG A 274 19.96 -8.67 1.97
CA ARG A 274 19.13 -9.19 3.07
C ARG A 274 17.96 -8.28 3.37
N PHE A 275 16.87 -8.89 3.82
CA PHE A 275 15.76 -8.13 4.37
C PHE A 275 16.13 -7.40 5.67
N ASN A 276 15.61 -6.18 5.80
CA ASN A 276 15.42 -5.56 7.08
C ASN A 276 14.11 -6.09 7.69
N GLU A 277 14.19 -7.26 8.35
CA GLU A 277 13.01 -7.98 8.83
C GLU A 277 12.18 -7.15 9.83
N SER A 278 12.84 -6.28 10.61
CA SER A 278 12.14 -5.39 11.55
C SER A 278 11.31 -4.34 10.81
N LEU A 279 11.84 -3.78 9.72
CA LEU A 279 11.09 -2.85 8.88
C LEU A 279 9.94 -3.55 8.14
N VAL A 280 10.18 -4.74 7.58
CA VAL A 280 9.13 -5.55 6.94
C VAL A 280 8.00 -5.83 7.95
N LYS A 281 8.32 -6.28 9.17
CA LYS A 281 7.33 -6.52 10.23
C LYS A 281 6.54 -5.26 10.58
N ARG A 282 7.20 -4.11 10.66
CA ARG A 282 6.58 -2.82 10.96
C ARG A 282 5.65 -2.36 9.83
N LEU A 283 6.07 -2.47 8.57
CA LEU A 283 5.31 -2.00 7.42
C LEU A 283 4.15 -2.93 7.04
N THR A 284 4.24 -4.22 7.35
CA THR A 284 3.14 -5.18 7.16
C THR A 284 2.21 -5.26 8.37
N GLY A 285 2.59 -4.66 9.50
CA GLY A 285 1.77 -4.61 10.71
C GLY A 285 0.63 -3.59 10.63
N GLY A 286 -0.21 -3.57 11.66
CA GLY A 286 -1.31 -2.61 11.81
C GLY A 286 -0.94 -1.38 12.66
N ASP A 287 0.30 -1.29 13.14
CA ASP A 287 0.75 -0.20 14.00
C ASP A 287 0.86 1.11 13.23
N THR A 288 0.62 2.22 13.94
CA THR A 288 0.79 3.58 13.40
C THR A 288 2.22 3.79 12.92
N LEU A 289 2.35 4.22 11.68
CA LEU A 289 3.63 4.54 11.06
C LEU A 289 3.96 6.03 11.20
N ARG A 290 5.26 6.33 11.31
CA ARG A 290 5.78 7.69 11.26
C ARG A 290 6.53 7.89 9.94
N GLY A 291 6.12 8.89 9.19
CA GLY A 291 6.77 9.31 7.96
C GLY A 291 7.07 10.81 7.96
N THR A 292 7.86 11.24 7.01
CA THR A 292 8.13 12.67 6.73
C THR A 292 7.76 12.97 5.29
N LYS A 293 7.42 14.22 5.02
CA LYS A 293 7.28 14.73 3.66
C LYS A 293 8.04 16.04 3.56
N LEU A 294 8.73 16.23 2.46
CA LEU A 294 9.46 17.48 2.20
C LEU A 294 8.53 18.68 2.44
N HIS A 295 8.97 19.65 3.22
CA HIS A 295 8.22 20.85 3.63
C HIS A 295 6.98 20.65 4.52
N MET A 296 6.61 19.41 4.90
CA MET A 296 5.44 19.15 5.77
C MET A 296 5.81 18.64 7.17
N GLY A 297 7.10 18.34 7.41
CA GLY A 297 7.54 17.77 8.70
C GLY A 297 7.13 16.32 8.90
N ALA A 298 7.32 15.83 10.12
CA ALA A 298 6.96 14.46 10.51
C ALA A 298 5.46 14.35 10.83
N PHE A 299 4.84 13.27 10.38
CA PHE A 299 3.44 12.96 10.65
C PHE A 299 3.25 11.46 10.93
N GLN A 300 2.11 11.12 11.49
CA GLN A 300 1.72 9.73 11.77
C GLN A 300 0.50 9.35 10.93
N PHE A 301 0.42 8.08 10.54
CA PHE A 301 -0.71 7.55 9.79
C PHE A 301 -0.88 6.04 10.02
N GLU A 302 -2.10 5.54 9.88
CA GLU A 302 -2.38 4.10 9.86
C GLU A 302 -2.03 3.53 8.48
N PRO A 303 -1.32 2.38 8.42
CA PRO A 303 -1.02 1.74 7.15
C PRO A 303 -2.29 1.20 6.47
N GLN A 304 -2.32 1.33 5.15
CA GLN A 304 -3.36 0.76 4.29
C GLN A 304 -2.75 -0.04 3.14
N HIS A 305 -1.43 0.03 2.97
CA HIS A 305 -0.70 -0.55 1.85
C HIS A 305 -0.46 -2.04 2.01
N LYS A 306 -0.40 -2.72 0.88
CA LYS A 306 0.17 -4.06 0.71
C LYS A 306 1.43 -3.92 -0.12
N LEU A 307 2.48 -4.58 0.35
CA LEU A 307 3.78 -4.61 -0.31
C LEU A 307 3.80 -5.76 -1.32
N TRP A 308 4.16 -5.45 -2.56
CA TRP A 308 4.34 -6.41 -3.65
C TRP A 308 5.75 -6.28 -4.22
N PHE A 309 6.53 -7.32 -4.08
CA PHE A 309 7.92 -7.34 -4.55
C PHE A 309 8.05 -8.15 -5.83
N LEU A 310 8.77 -7.58 -6.81
CA LEU A 310 9.18 -8.27 -8.03
C LEU A 310 10.62 -8.69 -7.84
N CYS A 311 10.84 -10.00 -7.69
CA CYS A 311 12.17 -10.55 -7.43
C CYS A 311 12.54 -11.61 -8.48
N ASN A 312 13.77 -11.53 -8.99
CA ASN A 312 14.41 -12.64 -9.66
C ASN A 312 15.18 -13.50 -8.65
N HIS A 313 15.65 -12.87 -7.56
CA HIS A 313 16.28 -13.51 -6.42
C HIS A 313 15.64 -12.95 -5.15
N ILE A 314 15.12 -13.81 -4.29
CA ILE A 314 14.51 -13.37 -3.05
C ILE A 314 15.62 -13.04 -2.04
N PRO A 315 15.65 -11.83 -1.41
CA PRO A 315 16.66 -11.49 -0.41
C PRO A 315 16.70 -12.48 0.75
N PHE A 316 17.87 -12.72 1.31
CA PHE A 316 18.02 -13.59 2.47
C PHE A 316 17.30 -13.05 3.71
N ALA A 317 16.71 -13.97 4.50
CA ALA A 317 16.13 -13.69 5.79
C ALA A 317 16.85 -14.46 6.88
N ARG A 318 17.40 -13.73 7.88
CA ARG A 318 18.04 -14.33 9.05
C ARG A 318 17.06 -14.70 10.15
N ASP A 319 15.90 -14.06 10.16
CA ASP A 319 14.91 -14.21 11.21
C ASP A 319 14.19 -15.55 11.06
N GLY A 320 14.60 -16.52 11.86
CA GLY A 320 13.91 -17.81 11.99
C GLY A 320 12.55 -17.72 12.70
N SER A 321 12.11 -16.52 13.12
CA SER A 321 10.88 -16.39 13.90
C SER A 321 9.63 -16.64 13.06
N HIS A 322 8.66 -17.32 13.67
CA HIS A 322 7.32 -17.47 13.10
C HIS A 322 6.70 -16.11 12.71
N GLY A 323 7.03 -15.03 13.46
CA GLY A 323 6.54 -13.68 13.21
C GLY A 323 6.93 -13.08 11.87
N PHE A 324 8.11 -13.41 11.33
CA PHE A 324 8.53 -13.00 9.98
C PHE A 324 7.90 -13.90 8.92
N TRP A 325 8.08 -15.22 9.04
CA TRP A 325 7.70 -16.18 8.02
C TRP A 325 6.20 -16.22 7.71
N ARG A 326 5.32 -16.04 8.72
CA ARG A 326 3.89 -15.98 8.48
C ARG A 326 3.45 -14.82 7.57
N ARG A 327 4.31 -13.80 7.45
CA ARG A 327 4.06 -12.62 6.61
C ARG A 327 4.44 -12.82 5.16
N ILE A 328 5.35 -13.71 4.88
CA ILE A 328 5.88 -13.93 3.54
C ILE A 328 4.91 -14.79 2.72
N LYS A 329 4.55 -14.31 1.54
CA LYS A 329 3.78 -15.05 0.54
C LYS A 329 4.55 -15.03 -0.77
N VAL A 330 5.18 -16.16 -1.12
CA VAL A 330 5.94 -16.32 -2.35
C VAL A 330 5.01 -16.80 -3.46
N ILE A 331 4.86 -16.00 -4.50
CA ILE A 331 4.03 -16.29 -5.66
C ILE A 331 4.96 -16.76 -6.79
N PRO A 332 4.90 -18.05 -7.18
CA PRO A 332 5.80 -18.58 -8.21
C PRO A 332 5.32 -18.17 -9.62
N PHE A 333 6.20 -17.57 -10.39
CA PHE A 333 6.07 -17.29 -11.81
C PHE A 333 6.96 -18.26 -12.59
N ALA A 334 6.51 -19.51 -12.70
CA ALA A 334 7.29 -20.62 -13.23
C ALA A 334 7.31 -20.68 -14.77
N GLN A 335 6.38 -20.01 -15.45
CA GLN A 335 6.29 -20.03 -16.91
C GLN A 335 7.28 -19.01 -17.51
N GLN A 336 7.86 -19.35 -18.66
CA GLN A 336 8.72 -18.44 -19.44
C GLN A 336 8.12 -18.22 -20.81
N PHE A 337 8.20 -16.98 -21.29
CA PHE A 337 7.67 -16.57 -22.58
C PHE A 337 8.84 -16.13 -23.48
N GLU A 338 9.06 -16.85 -24.59
CA GLU A 338 10.15 -16.58 -25.51
C GLU A 338 9.69 -16.56 -26.97
N GLY A 339 10.43 -15.85 -27.81
CA GLY A 339 10.20 -15.83 -29.27
C GLY A 339 8.79 -15.37 -29.66
N SER A 340 8.06 -16.22 -30.38
CA SER A 340 6.71 -15.91 -30.88
C SER A 340 5.62 -15.85 -29.80
N SER A 341 5.91 -16.26 -28.57
CA SER A 341 4.99 -16.13 -27.42
C SER A 341 5.00 -14.73 -26.80
N LEU A 342 5.93 -13.86 -27.18
CA LEU A 342 6.00 -12.48 -26.74
C LEU A 342 5.05 -11.60 -27.56
N ASP A 343 4.01 -11.08 -26.91
CA ASP A 343 3.09 -10.11 -27.50
C ASP A 343 3.43 -8.71 -27.01
N SER A 344 4.14 -7.94 -27.82
CA SER A 344 4.51 -6.55 -27.49
C SER A 344 3.31 -5.62 -27.33
N SER A 345 2.14 -5.97 -27.89
CA SER A 345 0.89 -5.21 -27.75
C SER A 345 0.06 -5.61 -26.52
N LEU A 346 0.52 -6.61 -25.75
CA LEU A 346 -0.20 -7.09 -24.56
C LEU A 346 -0.50 -5.99 -23.52
N PRO A 347 0.43 -5.09 -23.17
CA PRO A 347 0.12 -4.00 -22.24
C PRO A 347 -1.04 -3.10 -22.69
N ASP A 348 -1.12 -2.80 -23.99
CA ASP A 348 -2.21 -1.99 -24.55
C ASP A 348 -3.55 -2.75 -24.55
N LYS A 349 -3.52 -4.05 -24.87
CA LYS A 349 -4.70 -4.92 -24.82
C LYS A 349 -5.25 -5.01 -23.38
N LEU A 350 -4.36 -5.20 -22.41
CA LEU A 350 -4.74 -5.24 -20.99
C LEU A 350 -5.27 -3.90 -20.52
N TRP A 351 -4.67 -2.79 -20.95
CA TRP A 351 -5.18 -1.46 -20.63
C TRP A 351 -6.57 -1.19 -21.23
N ALA A 352 -6.85 -1.69 -22.43
CA ALA A 352 -8.17 -1.60 -23.03
C ALA A 352 -9.22 -2.37 -22.19
N GLU A 353 -8.84 -3.44 -21.52
CA GLU A 353 -9.69 -4.26 -20.65
C GLU A 353 -9.70 -3.82 -19.18
N ARG A 354 -9.16 -2.66 -18.82
CA ARG A 354 -8.96 -2.20 -17.42
C ARG A 354 -10.23 -2.25 -16.56
N GLU A 355 -11.43 -1.97 -17.14
CA GLU A 355 -12.69 -2.08 -16.41
C GLU A 355 -13.02 -3.53 -16.03
N GLY A 356 -12.77 -4.47 -16.95
CA GLY A 356 -12.95 -5.91 -16.71
C GLY A 356 -11.95 -6.45 -15.68
N ILE A 357 -10.69 -5.99 -15.74
CA ILE A 357 -9.64 -6.35 -14.78
C ILE A 357 -10.01 -5.81 -13.39
N LEU A 358 -10.48 -4.56 -13.30
CA LEU A 358 -10.97 -4.00 -12.03
C LEU A 358 -12.16 -4.82 -11.49
N ALA A 359 -13.11 -5.19 -12.35
CA ALA A 359 -14.24 -6.03 -11.94
C ALA A 359 -13.78 -7.41 -11.44
N TRP A 360 -12.75 -8.00 -12.08
CA TRP A 360 -12.13 -9.24 -11.62
C TRP A 360 -11.49 -9.08 -10.23
N MET A 361 -10.78 -7.98 -9.99
CA MET A 361 -10.18 -7.67 -8.67
C MET A 361 -11.26 -7.43 -7.59
N VAL A 362 -12.33 -6.71 -7.91
CA VAL A 362 -13.44 -6.45 -6.97
C VAL A 362 -14.14 -7.76 -6.58
N ARG A 363 -14.36 -8.69 -7.53
CA ARG A 363 -14.84 -10.04 -7.17
C ARG A 363 -13.89 -10.75 -6.20
N GLY A 364 -12.58 -10.59 -6.38
CA GLY A 364 -11.58 -11.08 -5.44
C GLY A 364 -11.70 -10.45 -4.04
N ALA A 365 -11.99 -9.14 -3.96
CA ALA A 365 -12.19 -8.45 -2.68
C ALA A 365 -13.44 -8.95 -1.95
N VAL A 366 -14.55 -9.11 -2.66
CA VAL A 366 -15.79 -9.67 -2.10
C VAL A 366 -15.56 -11.09 -1.60
N THR A 367 -14.86 -11.93 -2.39
CA THR A 367 -14.53 -13.31 -1.98
C THR A 367 -13.64 -13.32 -0.74
N TRP A 368 -12.60 -12.48 -0.70
CA TRP A 368 -11.72 -12.34 0.46
C TRP A 368 -12.49 -11.91 1.72
N SER A 369 -13.39 -10.92 1.60
CA SER A 369 -14.23 -10.45 2.72
C SER A 369 -15.17 -11.56 3.22
N ASN A 370 -15.80 -12.31 2.30
CA ASN A 370 -16.70 -13.42 2.65
C ASN A 370 -15.95 -14.57 3.33
N GLU A 371 -14.71 -14.89 2.89
CA GLU A 371 -13.88 -15.91 3.54
C GLU A 371 -13.56 -15.52 5.00
N LEU A 372 -13.26 -14.25 5.26
CA LEU A 372 -13.01 -13.75 6.61
C LEU A 372 -14.22 -13.81 7.54
N GLN A 373 -15.42 -13.69 7.01
CA GLN A 373 -16.65 -13.75 7.80
C GLN A 373 -17.05 -15.17 8.19
N LYS A 374 -16.38 -16.20 7.64
CA LYS A 374 -16.63 -17.59 8.04
C LYS A 374 -16.19 -17.83 9.48
N THR A 375 -16.94 -18.67 10.18
CA THR A 375 -16.62 -19.04 11.55
C THR A 375 -15.21 -19.63 11.65
N ASN A 376 -14.39 -19.08 12.58
CA ASN A 376 -12.98 -19.47 12.79
C ASN A 376 -12.02 -19.15 11.64
N ALA A 377 -12.38 -18.29 10.67
CA ALA A 377 -11.43 -17.85 9.66
C ALA A 377 -10.33 -16.98 10.29
N THR A 378 -9.08 -17.30 10.01
CA THR A 378 -7.90 -16.52 10.43
C THR A 378 -7.36 -15.65 9.30
N THR A 379 -7.77 -15.93 8.06
CA THR A 379 -7.32 -15.25 6.83
C THR A 379 -8.41 -15.35 5.76
N GLY A 380 -8.63 -14.29 5.01
CA GLY A 380 -9.49 -14.26 3.82
C GLY A 380 -8.78 -14.74 2.56
N LEU A 381 -7.44 -14.80 2.58
CA LEU A 381 -6.66 -15.34 1.45
C LEU A 381 -6.84 -16.85 1.32
N GLY A 382 -7.01 -17.56 2.45
CA GLY A 382 -7.11 -19.00 2.49
C GLY A 382 -5.81 -19.73 2.11
N PRO A 383 -5.79 -21.07 2.19
CA PRO A 383 -4.63 -21.87 1.78
C PRO A 383 -4.50 -21.89 0.26
N CYS A 384 -3.26 -22.13 -0.21
CA CYS A 384 -2.93 -22.39 -1.61
C CYS A 384 -1.66 -23.25 -1.66
N LYS A 385 -1.77 -24.44 -2.22
CA LYS A 385 -0.68 -25.42 -2.24
C LYS A 385 0.59 -24.89 -2.90
N ALA A 386 0.46 -24.19 -4.03
CA ALA A 386 1.62 -23.61 -4.74
C ALA A 386 2.33 -22.53 -3.91
N ILE A 387 1.57 -21.69 -3.19
CA ILE A 387 2.12 -20.67 -2.30
C ILE A 387 2.82 -21.30 -1.10
N ASP A 388 2.19 -22.29 -0.45
CA ASP A 388 2.75 -22.95 0.72
C ASP A 388 4.05 -23.69 0.37
N GLN A 389 4.06 -24.39 -0.78
CA GLN A 389 5.27 -25.06 -1.29
C GLN A 389 6.39 -24.05 -1.57
N SER A 390 6.12 -22.95 -2.26
CA SER A 390 7.13 -21.93 -2.56
C SER A 390 7.69 -21.25 -1.31
N ILE A 391 6.88 -21.12 -0.24
CA ILE A 391 7.37 -20.62 1.05
C ILE A 391 8.28 -21.66 1.72
N GLU A 392 7.96 -22.95 1.64
CA GLU A 392 8.80 -24.02 2.22
C GLU A 392 10.14 -24.11 1.48
N GLU A 393 10.14 -24.03 0.16
CA GLU A 393 11.35 -23.99 -0.65
C GLU A 393 12.21 -22.77 -0.28
N TYR A 394 11.62 -21.57 -0.19
CA TYR A 394 12.35 -20.39 0.21
C TYR A 394 12.90 -20.48 1.64
N ARG A 395 12.17 -21.08 2.58
CA ARG A 395 12.65 -21.35 3.95
C ARG A 395 13.85 -22.31 3.95
N TYR A 396 13.76 -23.36 3.16
CA TYR A 396 14.83 -24.34 3.03
C TYR A 396 16.11 -23.69 2.49
N ASP A 397 15.99 -22.89 1.42
CA ASP A 397 17.14 -22.18 0.83
C ASP A 397 17.79 -21.19 1.81
N ASN A 398 17.00 -20.60 2.71
CA ASN A 398 17.49 -19.69 3.76
C ASN A 398 18.06 -20.42 4.98
N ASP A 399 17.79 -21.70 5.17
CA ASP A 399 18.32 -22.48 6.30
C ASP A 399 19.63 -23.17 5.95
N LEU A 400 20.67 -22.36 5.70
CA LEU A 400 22.01 -22.88 5.40
C LEU A 400 22.52 -23.91 6.42
N SER A 401 22.04 -23.84 7.68
CA SER A 401 22.43 -24.82 8.68
C SER A 401 21.71 -26.15 8.53
N ALA A 402 20.44 -26.14 8.10
CA ALA A 402 19.72 -27.39 7.76
C ALA A 402 20.32 -28.01 6.51
N ARG A 403 20.58 -27.22 5.47
CA ARG A 403 21.24 -27.68 4.24
C ARG A 403 22.60 -28.32 4.52
N PHE A 404 23.47 -27.69 5.33
CA PHE A 404 24.73 -28.29 5.75
C PHE A 404 24.51 -29.66 6.40
N ILE A 405 23.51 -29.79 7.27
CA ILE A 405 23.21 -31.05 7.94
C ILE A 405 22.77 -32.13 6.92
N GLU A 406 21.94 -31.78 5.96
CA GLU A 406 21.46 -32.74 4.94
C GLU A 406 22.53 -33.10 3.92
N GLU A 407 23.31 -32.14 3.48
CA GLU A 407 24.33 -32.33 2.45
C GLU A 407 25.63 -32.97 2.99
N CYS A 408 26.00 -32.66 4.24
CA CYS A 408 27.28 -33.03 4.81
C CYS A 408 27.24 -34.08 5.90
N LEU A 409 26.06 -34.43 6.45
CA LEU A 409 25.92 -35.34 7.58
C LEU A 409 24.98 -36.50 7.30
N VAL A 410 25.39 -37.70 7.72
CA VAL A 410 24.48 -38.83 7.89
C VAL A 410 24.14 -38.96 9.37
N ARG A 411 22.84 -39.11 9.67
CA ARG A 411 22.32 -39.29 11.04
C ARG A 411 21.88 -40.74 11.26
N GLY A 412 22.12 -41.26 12.43
CA GLY A 412 21.64 -42.58 12.85
C GLY A 412 22.23 -42.99 14.18
N ASN A 413 21.51 -43.80 14.96
CA ASN A 413 22.02 -44.27 16.26
C ASN A 413 23.25 -45.16 16.15
N ASP A 414 23.45 -45.79 14.98
CA ASP A 414 24.60 -46.69 14.69
C ASP A 414 25.85 -45.93 14.25
N PHE A 415 25.76 -44.63 14.01
CA PHE A 415 26.92 -43.80 13.70
C PHE A 415 27.59 -43.33 14.97
N GLY A 416 28.92 -43.29 14.96
CA GLY A 416 29.75 -42.91 16.08
C GLY A 416 29.53 -41.46 16.52
N SER A 417 30.58 -40.69 16.62
CA SER A 417 30.55 -39.27 16.95
C SER A 417 31.57 -38.52 16.14
N VAL A 418 31.26 -37.24 15.84
CA VAL A 418 32.17 -36.31 15.17
C VAL A 418 32.60 -35.24 16.17
N GLY A 419 33.89 -34.90 16.17
CA GLY A 419 34.44 -33.83 17.01
C GLY A 419 33.79 -32.50 16.73
N ALA A 420 33.47 -31.73 17.78
CA ALA A 420 32.79 -30.45 17.61
C ALA A 420 33.61 -29.46 16.74
N ARG A 421 34.93 -29.45 16.92
CA ARG A 421 35.84 -28.63 16.11
C ARG A 421 35.94 -29.10 14.67
N GLU A 422 36.02 -30.42 14.44
CA GLU A 422 36.01 -31.04 13.12
C GLU A 422 34.71 -30.69 12.36
N LEU A 423 33.58 -30.83 13.00
CA LEU A 423 32.28 -30.49 12.43
C LEU A 423 32.17 -28.99 12.10
N TYR A 424 32.69 -28.12 12.96
CA TYR A 424 32.72 -26.69 12.73
C TYR A 424 33.64 -26.32 11.56
N THR A 425 34.82 -26.96 11.42
CA THR A 425 35.70 -26.74 10.29
C THR A 425 35.04 -27.15 8.96
N ALA A 426 34.38 -28.31 8.95
CA ALA A 426 33.61 -28.74 7.77
C ALA A 426 32.47 -27.71 7.44
N TYR A 427 31.79 -27.21 8.45
CA TYR A 427 30.77 -26.17 8.29
C TYR A 427 31.33 -24.87 7.73
N GLN A 428 32.53 -24.45 8.19
CA GLN A 428 33.21 -23.26 7.67
C GLN A 428 33.53 -23.39 6.18
N SER A 429 34.15 -24.53 5.76
CA SER A 429 34.41 -24.76 4.35
C SER A 429 33.14 -24.77 3.51
N TRP A 430 32.11 -25.53 3.94
CA TRP A 430 30.86 -25.60 3.23
C TRP A 430 30.17 -24.23 3.16
N TRP A 431 30.23 -23.44 4.25
CA TRP A 431 29.64 -22.09 4.32
C TRP A 431 30.26 -21.15 3.29
N LEU A 432 31.58 -21.16 3.13
CA LEU A 432 32.28 -20.31 2.16
C LEU A 432 31.89 -20.65 0.72
N ASP A 433 31.59 -21.92 0.44
CA ASP A 433 31.17 -22.37 -0.89
C ASP A 433 29.68 -22.09 -1.17
N ASN A 434 28.85 -21.87 -0.12
CA ASN A 434 27.39 -21.77 -0.24
C ASN A 434 26.80 -20.44 0.22
N SER A 435 27.66 -19.49 0.65
CA SER A 435 27.19 -18.18 1.16
C SER A 435 28.26 -17.11 0.98
N ASP A 436 27.85 -15.94 0.57
CA ASP A 436 28.68 -14.72 0.53
C ASP A 436 28.83 -14.04 1.91
N GLU A 437 28.33 -14.67 2.97
CA GLU A 437 28.35 -14.12 4.32
C GLU A 437 29.55 -14.60 5.15
N ASP A 438 29.91 -13.80 6.14
CA ASP A 438 30.86 -14.25 7.16
C ASP A 438 30.37 -15.53 7.85
N THR A 439 31.23 -16.50 7.97
CA THR A 439 30.91 -17.75 8.67
C THR A 439 30.46 -17.46 10.12
N PRO A 440 29.33 -18.02 10.57
CA PRO A 440 28.90 -17.89 11.95
C PRO A 440 29.96 -18.40 12.93
N THR A 441 30.11 -17.70 14.06
CA THR A 441 31.05 -18.13 15.10
C THR A 441 30.72 -19.53 15.63
N GLU A 442 31.72 -20.24 16.20
CA GLU A 442 31.54 -21.59 16.76
C GLU A 442 30.40 -21.68 17.79
N SER A 443 30.18 -20.61 18.57
CA SER A 443 29.08 -20.55 19.54
C SER A 443 27.70 -20.49 18.86
N ILE A 444 27.58 -19.69 17.80
CA ILE A 444 26.35 -19.61 17.00
C ILE A 444 26.09 -20.92 16.28
N PHE A 445 27.12 -21.49 15.65
CA PHE A 445 27.05 -22.80 15.01
C PHE A 445 26.57 -23.87 15.99
N SER A 446 27.20 -23.97 17.16
CA SER A 446 26.82 -24.96 18.17
C SER A 446 25.35 -24.87 18.57
N ARG A 447 24.88 -23.67 18.85
CA ARG A 447 23.48 -23.43 19.17
C ARG A 447 22.55 -23.87 18.03
N ARG A 448 22.86 -23.51 16.78
CA ARG A 448 22.06 -23.89 15.60
C ARG A 448 22.00 -25.40 15.39
N MET A 449 23.11 -26.12 15.65
CA MET A 449 23.14 -27.58 15.57
C MET A 449 22.28 -28.24 16.66
N GLU A 450 22.34 -27.74 17.88
CA GLU A 450 21.53 -28.23 18.99
C GLU A 450 20.03 -27.98 18.77
N GLU A 451 19.65 -26.78 18.28
CA GLU A 451 18.28 -26.42 17.89
C GLU A 451 17.70 -27.38 16.81
N ARG A 452 18.58 -27.95 15.97
CA ARG A 452 18.21 -28.92 14.90
C ARG A 452 18.40 -30.37 15.34
N GLY A 453 18.53 -30.59 16.65
CA GLY A 453 18.49 -31.92 17.27
C GLY A 453 19.82 -32.67 17.27
N LEU A 454 20.96 -32.06 16.92
CA LEU A 454 22.26 -32.68 17.11
C LEU A 454 22.64 -32.65 18.60
N LYS A 455 22.87 -33.83 19.20
CA LYS A 455 23.19 -33.96 20.62
C LYS A 455 24.69 -33.78 20.89
N LYS A 456 25.04 -32.71 21.58
CA LYS A 456 26.39 -32.41 22.02
C LYS A 456 26.71 -33.12 23.32
N THR A 457 27.85 -33.76 23.41
CA THR A 457 28.30 -34.51 24.58
C THR A 457 29.78 -34.24 24.87
N ARG A 458 30.14 -34.10 26.15
CA ARG A 458 31.53 -33.97 26.54
C ARG A 458 32.11 -35.36 26.83
N THR A 459 33.25 -35.70 26.21
CA THR A 459 34.01 -36.93 26.40
C THR A 459 35.41 -36.63 26.96
N LYS A 460 36.16 -37.65 27.28
CA LYS A 460 37.58 -37.49 27.71
C LYS A 460 38.46 -36.89 26.58
N ALA A 461 38.07 -37.09 25.32
CA ALA A 461 38.78 -36.59 24.13
C ALA A 461 38.32 -35.20 23.66
N GLY A 462 37.31 -34.61 24.31
CA GLY A 462 36.73 -33.31 23.97
C GLY A 462 35.22 -33.33 23.81
N VAL A 463 34.71 -32.29 23.18
CA VAL A 463 33.26 -32.18 22.85
C VAL A 463 32.96 -32.81 21.51
N VAL A 464 31.93 -33.65 21.46
CA VAL A 464 31.52 -34.37 20.25
C VAL A 464 30.01 -34.28 20.03
N TYR A 465 29.59 -34.40 18.77
CA TYR A 465 28.20 -34.61 18.38
C TYR A 465 27.99 -36.11 18.12
N ARG A 466 26.97 -36.71 18.78
CA ARG A 466 26.71 -38.17 18.68
C ARG A 466 25.64 -38.49 17.65
N GLY A 467 25.72 -39.71 17.10
CA GLY A 467 24.76 -40.21 16.13
C GLY A 467 24.84 -39.50 14.78
N VAL A 468 26.03 -38.99 14.46
CA VAL A 468 26.32 -38.32 13.18
C VAL A 468 27.67 -38.76 12.59
N LYS A 469 27.73 -38.76 11.29
CA LYS A 469 28.96 -39.01 10.52
C LYS A 469 29.06 -37.94 9.41
N LEU A 470 30.23 -37.34 9.23
CA LEU A 470 30.53 -36.47 8.09
C LEU A 470 30.56 -37.29 6.80
N ILE A 471 29.82 -36.82 5.78
CA ILE A 471 30.00 -37.26 4.40
C ILE A 471 31.24 -36.50 3.92
N ILE A 472 32.33 -37.21 3.69
CA ILE A 472 33.55 -36.61 3.11
C ILE A 472 33.24 -36.34 1.64
N THR A 473 32.76 -35.15 1.33
CA THR A 473 32.84 -34.62 -0.03
C THR A 473 34.29 -34.26 -0.23
N ASN A 474 34.97 -34.94 -1.17
CA ASN A 474 36.34 -34.64 -1.58
C ASN A 474 36.44 -33.16 -1.91
N SER A 475 36.88 -32.35 -0.95
CA SER A 475 37.34 -30.98 -1.22
C SER A 475 38.62 -31.05 -2.06
N PRO A 476 38.74 -30.31 -3.15
CA PRO A 476 39.95 -30.27 -3.96
C PRO A 476 41.15 -29.57 -3.29
N TYR A 477 41.01 -29.16 -2.03
CA TYR A 477 42.09 -28.52 -1.25
C TYR A 477 42.58 -29.46 -0.14
N ASN A 478 43.41 -30.40 -0.50
CA ASN A 478 44.38 -31.00 0.42
C ASN A 478 45.55 -30.02 0.61
N PHE A 479 45.68 -29.47 1.83
CA PHE A 479 46.93 -28.94 2.35
C PHE A 479 47.29 -29.70 3.61
#